data_c02cced1ebac73ff645f3106d130fb3e
#
_entry.id   c02cced1ebac73ff645f3106d130fb3e
#
_cell.length_a   1.000
_cell.length_b   1.000
_cell.length_c   1.000
_cell.angle_alpha   90.00
_cell.angle_beta   90.00
_cell.angle_gamma   90.00
#
_symmetry.space_group_name_H-M   'P 1'
#
loop_
_entity.id
_entity.type
_entity.pdbx_description
1 polymer ?
#
loop_
_entity_poly.entity_id
_entity_poly.type
_entity_poly.pdbx_seq_one_letter_code
_entity_poly.pdbx_strand_id
1 'polypeptide(L)'
;MAENQHIYAAIDLKSFYASVECVSRKLDTLTTNLVVADVTRSEKTICLAVSPSLKACGIPGRPRLFEVVQKVREVNRQRLADAVRAHKAVRGADGKWSFASSSFDAAALQKDLSLELGYIVAPPACACPALPAHRARWCAFGRVCCRLRRRAAI
;
A
#
# COMPACT_ATOMS: atom_id res chain seq x y z
N MET A 1 -36.59 -9.43 36.34
CA MET A 1 -35.81 -8.28 35.81
C MET A 1 -35.14 -8.76 34.53
N ALA A 2 -35.52 -8.23 33.37
CA ALA A 2 -34.90 -8.61 32.11
C ALA A 2 -33.53 -7.94 32.05
N GLU A 3 -32.46 -8.73 32.00
CA GLU A 3 -31.10 -8.22 31.71
C GLU A 3 -31.09 -7.61 30.31
N ASN A 4 -30.79 -6.33 30.25
CA ASN A 4 -30.63 -5.61 28.98
C ASN A 4 -29.36 -6.13 28.30
N GLN A 5 -29.48 -7.13 27.44
CA GLN A 5 -28.36 -7.65 26.64
C GLN A 5 -28.02 -6.64 25.57
N HIS A 6 -26.90 -5.93 25.73
CA HIS A 6 -26.38 -5.03 24.72
C HIS A 6 -25.51 -5.81 23.70
N ILE A 7 -25.84 -5.70 22.43
CA ILE A 7 -25.07 -6.30 21.35
C ILE A 7 -24.13 -5.24 20.77
N TYR A 8 -22.84 -5.53 20.74
CA TYR A 8 -21.82 -4.66 20.17
C TYR A 8 -21.26 -5.27 18.90
N ALA A 9 -21.10 -4.46 17.82
CA ALA A 9 -20.44 -4.84 16.60
C ALA A 9 -19.17 -4.01 16.41
N ALA A 10 -18.04 -4.66 16.20
CA ALA A 10 -16.78 -4.02 15.83
C ALA A 10 -16.45 -4.34 14.36
N ILE A 11 -16.36 -3.30 13.53
CA ILE A 11 -16.05 -3.43 12.10
C ILE A 11 -14.65 -2.84 11.85
N ASP A 12 -13.71 -3.70 11.45
CA ASP A 12 -12.35 -3.29 11.04
C ASP A 12 -12.19 -3.40 9.52
N LEU A 13 -11.82 -2.31 8.88
CA LEU A 13 -11.64 -2.23 7.43
C LEU A 13 -10.18 -2.48 7.08
N LYS A 14 -9.87 -3.66 6.55
CA LYS A 14 -8.51 -4.03 6.12
C LYS A 14 -7.99 -3.07 5.05
N SER A 15 -6.77 -2.56 5.24
CA SER A 15 -6.08 -1.67 4.29
C SER A 15 -6.86 -0.39 3.92
N PHE A 16 -7.76 0.06 4.79
CA PHE A 16 -8.71 1.15 4.51
C PHE A 16 -8.04 2.40 3.89
N TYR A 17 -6.98 2.92 4.51
CA TYR A 17 -6.29 4.12 4.00
C TYR A 17 -5.68 3.90 2.62
N ALA A 18 -5.14 2.72 2.32
CA ALA A 18 -4.64 2.41 0.99
C ALA A 18 -5.77 2.36 -0.04
N SER A 19 -6.92 1.77 0.31
CA SER A 19 -8.09 1.73 -0.56
C SER A 19 -8.64 3.14 -0.84
N VAL A 20 -8.71 4.00 0.16
CA VAL A 20 -9.13 5.41 -0.01
C VAL A 20 -8.20 6.15 -0.96
N GLU A 21 -6.88 5.96 -0.84
CA GLU A 21 -5.91 6.59 -1.73
C GLU A 21 -6.01 6.05 -3.17
N CYS A 22 -6.25 4.76 -3.36
CA CYS A 22 -6.50 4.19 -4.69
C CYS A 22 -7.75 4.81 -5.33
N VAL A 23 -8.89 4.80 -4.64
CA VAL A 23 -10.15 5.35 -5.15
C VAL A 23 -10.01 6.84 -5.51
N SER A 24 -9.35 7.63 -4.66
CA SER A 24 -9.16 9.05 -4.92
C SER A 24 -8.29 9.33 -6.16
N ARG A 25 -7.46 8.38 -6.56
CA ARG A 25 -6.61 8.42 -7.76
C ARG A 25 -7.21 7.67 -8.94
N LYS A 26 -8.45 7.15 -8.80
CA LYS A 26 -9.14 6.34 -9.81
C LYS A 26 -8.35 5.07 -10.17
N LEU A 27 -7.70 4.46 -9.18
CA LEU A 27 -6.95 3.22 -9.29
C LEU A 27 -7.72 2.08 -8.65
N ASP A 28 -7.50 0.85 -9.12
CA ASP A 28 -8.09 -0.34 -8.52
C ASP A 28 -7.48 -0.59 -7.12
N THR A 29 -8.35 -0.86 -6.14
CA THR A 29 -7.94 -1.05 -4.74
C THR A 29 -7.30 -2.41 -4.47
N LEU A 30 -7.53 -3.40 -5.32
CA LEU A 30 -7.08 -4.77 -5.15
C LEU A 30 -5.78 -5.05 -5.89
N THR A 31 -5.61 -4.45 -7.10
CA THR A 31 -4.46 -4.73 -7.96
C THR A 31 -3.34 -3.69 -7.82
N THR A 32 -3.65 -2.47 -7.37
CA THR A 32 -2.65 -1.41 -7.26
C THR A 32 -1.70 -1.61 -6.09
N ASN A 33 -0.40 -1.58 -6.36
CA ASN A 33 0.65 -1.59 -5.36
C ASN A 33 0.81 -0.19 -4.77
N LEU A 34 0.31 0.00 -3.53
CA LEU A 34 0.32 1.30 -2.87
C LEU A 34 0.61 1.17 -1.37
N VAL A 35 1.42 2.09 -0.87
CA VAL A 35 1.75 2.25 0.55
C VAL A 35 1.37 3.65 0.98
N VAL A 36 0.74 3.79 2.15
CA VAL A 36 0.48 5.09 2.77
C VAL A 36 1.54 5.35 3.83
N ALA A 37 2.43 6.30 3.57
CA ALA A 37 3.50 6.67 4.48
C ALA A 37 3.84 8.16 4.39
N ASP A 38 4.31 8.72 5.49
CA ASP A 38 4.82 10.10 5.54
C ASP A 38 6.32 10.10 5.20
N VAL A 39 6.63 10.39 3.95
CA VAL A 39 8.02 10.43 3.44
C VAL A 39 8.81 11.64 3.93
N THR A 40 8.14 12.66 4.50
CA THR A 40 8.82 13.87 4.99
C THR A 40 9.59 13.63 6.28
N ARG A 41 9.27 12.56 7.02
CA ARG A 41 9.93 12.24 8.29
C ARG A 41 11.26 11.52 8.11
N SER A 42 11.21 10.24 7.78
CA SER A 42 12.41 9.43 7.53
C SER A 42 12.00 8.07 6.95
N GLU A 43 12.96 7.33 6.41
CA GLU A 43 12.75 5.95 5.94
C GLU A 43 12.35 4.98 7.07
N LYS A 44 12.58 5.34 8.35
CA LYS A 44 12.17 4.56 9.52
C LYS A 44 10.71 4.77 9.89
N THR A 45 9.98 5.64 9.16
CA THR A 45 8.56 5.90 9.41
C THR A 45 7.73 4.64 9.24
N ILE A 46 6.72 4.49 10.10
CA ILE A 46 5.78 3.35 10.02
C ILE A 46 4.74 3.66 8.95
N CYS A 47 4.54 2.73 8.03
CA CYS A 47 3.48 2.81 7.05
C CYS A 47 2.12 2.65 7.72
N LEU A 48 1.19 3.57 7.44
CA LEU A 48 -0.15 3.55 8.00
C LEU A 48 -1.02 2.46 7.38
N ALA A 49 -0.81 2.20 6.09
CA ALA A 49 -1.50 1.14 5.37
C ALA A 49 -0.67 0.65 4.18
N VAL A 50 -0.90 -0.59 3.82
CA VAL A 50 -0.32 -1.26 2.65
C VAL A 50 -1.47 -1.88 1.86
N SER A 51 -1.45 -1.78 0.54
CA SER A 51 -2.47 -2.37 -0.33
C SER A 51 -2.50 -3.90 -0.26
N PRO A 52 -3.63 -4.54 -0.58
CA PRO A 52 -3.73 -6.00 -0.60
C PRO A 52 -2.70 -6.66 -1.53
N SER A 53 -2.46 -6.07 -2.70
CA SER A 53 -1.48 -6.55 -3.69
C SER A 53 -0.05 -6.62 -3.14
N LEU A 54 0.41 -5.58 -2.44
CA LEU A 54 1.72 -5.58 -1.79
C LEU A 54 1.81 -6.56 -0.61
N LYS A 55 0.71 -6.75 0.13
CA LYS A 55 0.66 -7.77 1.18
C LYS A 55 0.81 -9.18 0.60
N ALA A 56 0.27 -9.44 -0.58
CA ALA A 56 0.48 -10.71 -1.29
C ALA A 56 1.94 -10.96 -1.67
N CYS A 57 2.75 -9.89 -1.82
CA CYS A 57 4.20 -9.97 -2.00
C CYS A 57 4.98 -10.22 -0.69
N GLY A 58 4.27 -10.48 0.43
CA GLY A 58 4.88 -10.77 1.73
C GLY A 58 5.26 -9.53 2.55
N ILE A 59 4.70 -8.37 2.23
CA ILE A 59 4.89 -7.15 3.04
C ILE A 59 3.86 -7.14 4.18
N PRO A 60 4.28 -6.96 5.45
CA PRO A 60 3.36 -6.93 6.58
C PRO A 60 2.39 -5.73 6.53
N GLY A 61 1.36 -5.75 7.36
CA GLY A 61 0.32 -4.71 7.35
C GLY A 61 0.75 -3.33 7.86
N ARG A 62 1.81 -3.27 8.69
CA ARG A 62 2.40 -2.04 9.26
C ARG A 62 3.93 -2.10 9.23
N PRO A 63 4.56 -2.19 8.06
CA PRO A 63 6.01 -2.21 7.94
C PRO A 63 6.56 -0.81 8.17
N ARG A 64 7.84 -0.70 8.40
CA ARG A 64 8.58 0.55 8.22
C ARG A 64 8.86 0.74 6.73
N LEU A 65 8.99 2.00 6.29
CA LEU A 65 9.16 2.29 4.86
C LEU A 65 10.40 1.60 4.27
N PHE A 66 11.52 1.54 5.02
CA PHE A 66 12.72 0.83 4.56
C PHE A 66 12.51 -0.68 4.39
N GLU A 67 11.64 -1.31 5.21
CA GLU A 67 11.31 -2.73 5.09
C GLU A 67 10.53 -3.00 3.78
N VAL A 68 9.65 -2.07 3.40
CA VAL A 68 8.97 -2.11 2.09
C VAL A 68 9.98 -2.06 0.96
N VAL A 69 10.92 -1.12 1.01
CA VAL A 69 11.98 -0.97 0.00
C VAL A 69 12.82 -2.24 -0.11
N GLN A 70 13.24 -2.81 1.02
CA GLN A 70 14.03 -4.04 1.03
C GLN A 70 13.25 -5.22 0.44
N LYS A 71 11.99 -5.39 0.83
CA LYS A 71 11.16 -6.49 0.34
C LYS A 71 10.86 -6.36 -1.15
N VAL A 72 10.57 -5.16 -1.63
CA VAL A 72 10.40 -4.91 -3.08
C VAL A 72 11.68 -5.24 -3.85
N ARG A 73 12.85 -4.84 -3.35
CA ARG A 73 14.14 -5.20 -3.98
C ARG A 73 14.36 -6.72 -4.02
N GLU A 74 14.00 -7.43 -2.97
CA GLU A 74 14.10 -8.88 -2.91
C GLU A 74 13.19 -9.54 -3.96
N VAL A 75 11.91 -9.13 -4.00
CA VAL A 75 10.94 -9.62 -4.99
C VAL A 75 11.43 -9.30 -6.42
N ASN A 76 11.91 -8.10 -6.68
CA ASN A 76 12.43 -7.73 -8.00
C ASN A 76 13.66 -8.54 -8.38
N ARG A 77 14.55 -8.88 -7.43
CA ARG A 77 15.68 -9.77 -7.70
C ARG A 77 15.22 -11.16 -8.16
N GLN A 78 14.23 -11.72 -7.50
CA GLN A 78 13.64 -13.01 -7.89
C GLN A 78 12.96 -12.92 -9.25
N ARG A 79 12.14 -11.90 -9.47
CA ARG A 79 11.46 -11.66 -10.75
C ARG A 79 12.45 -11.47 -11.92
N LEU A 80 13.54 -10.75 -11.70
CA LEU A 80 14.57 -10.56 -12.72
C LEU A 80 15.23 -11.89 -13.09
N ALA A 81 15.54 -12.75 -12.11
CA ALA A 81 16.06 -14.08 -12.38
C ALA A 81 15.09 -14.94 -13.21
N ASP A 82 13.78 -14.84 -12.91
CA ASP A 82 12.74 -15.53 -13.68
C ASP A 82 12.57 -14.93 -15.09
N ALA A 83 12.64 -13.62 -15.23
CA ALA A 83 12.60 -12.94 -16.52
C ALA A 83 13.79 -13.32 -17.42
N VAL A 84 14.99 -13.45 -16.84
CA VAL A 84 16.18 -13.92 -17.56
C VAL A 84 15.99 -15.37 -18.04
N ARG A 85 15.51 -16.26 -17.18
CA ARG A 85 15.19 -17.65 -17.55
C ARG A 85 14.14 -17.76 -18.66
N ALA A 86 13.16 -16.86 -18.63
CA ALA A 86 12.09 -16.78 -19.63
C ALA A 86 12.48 -15.99 -20.90
N HIS A 87 13.72 -15.53 -21.03
CA HIS A 87 14.21 -14.67 -22.12
C HIS A 87 13.41 -13.39 -22.34
N LYS A 88 12.84 -12.83 -21.27
CA LYS A 88 12.04 -11.59 -21.26
C LYS A 88 12.80 -10.38 -20.69
N ALA A 89 13.95 -10.60 -20.08
CA ALA A 89 14.80 -9.52 -19.55
C ALA A 89 15.55 -8.80 -20.69
N VAL A 90 15.76 -7.51 -20.52
CA VAL A 90 16.53 -6.68 -21.45
C VAL A 90 17.98 -6.62 -20.98
N ARG A 91 18.92 -6.71 -21.92
CA ARG A 91 20.34 -6.55 -21.62
C ARG A 91 20.74 -5.10 -21.88
N GLY A 92 21.18 -4.41 -20.83
CA GLY A 92 21.68 -3.04 -20.93
C GLY A 92 23.03 -2.95 -21.65
N ALA A 93 23.43 -1.74 -21.99
CA ALA A 93 24.74 -1.46 -22.63
C ALA A 93 25.95 -1.91 -21.77
N ASP A 94 25.78 -1.90 -20.45
CA ASP A 94 26.76 -2.37 -19.43
C ASP A 94 26.78 -3.91 -19.31
N GLY A 95 26.08 -4.65 -20.16
CA GLY A 95 25.97 -6.11 -20.11
C GLY A 95 25.12 -6.67 -18.95
N LYS A 96 24.54 -5.82 -18.11
CA LYS A 96 23.67 -6.22 -17.00
C LYS A 96 22.25 -6.47 -17.47
N TRP A 97 21.59 -7.43 -16.83
CA TRP A 97 20.16 -7.68 -17.06
C TRP A 97 19.31 -6.66 -16.31
N SER A 98 18.26 -6.17 -16.96
CA SER A 98 17.32 -5.21 -16.42
C SER A 98 15.90 -5.51 -16.90
N PHE A 99 14.90 -4.89 -16.24
CA PHE A 99 13.54 -4.92 -16.70
C PHE A 99 13.34 -3.94 -17.89
N ALA A 100 12.35 -4.23 -18.74
CA ALA A 100 11.97 -3.35 -19.84
C ALA A 100 11.27 -2.08 -19.34
N SER A 101 10.42 -2.21 -18.33
CA SER A 101 9.68 -1.11 -17.70
C SER A 101 9.24 -1.50 -16.27
N SER A 102 8.57 -0.59 -15.57
CA SER A 102 8.01 -0.84 -14.23
C SER A 102 6.50 -0.69 -14.24
N SER A 103 5.81 -1.45 -13.38
CA SER A 103 4.38 -1.34 -13.19
C SER A 103 4.01 -1.41 -11.71
N PHE A 104 3.03 -0.61 -11.31
CA PHE A 104 2.42 -0.67 -9.98
C PHE A 104 1.11 -1.48 -9.96
N ASP A 105 0.72 -2.08 -11.09
CA ASP A 105 -0.45 -2.95 -11.20
C ASP A 105 -0.05 -4.42 -11.08
N ALA A 106 -0.52 -5.09 -10.04
CA ALA A 106 -0.24 -6.50 -9.78
C ALA A 106 -0.79 -7.42 -10.89
N ALA A 107 -1.90 -7.05 -11.53
CA ALA A 107 -2.46 -7.85 -12.63
C ALA A 107 -1.56 -7.79 -13.87
N ALA A 108 -0.99 -6.64 -14.18
CA ALA A 108 0.02 -6.50 -15.25
C ALA A 108 1.28 -7.28 -14.92
N LEU A 109 1.76 -7.20 -13.66
CA LEU A 109 2.94 -7.91 -13.19
C LEU A 109 2.81 -9.43 -13.23
N GLN A 110 1.61 -9.97 -13.06
CA GLN A 110 1.36 -11.41 -13.18
C GLN A 110 1.39 -11.89 -14.64
N LYS A 111 0.94 -11.05 -15.58
CA LYS A 111 0.90 -11.36 -17.01
C LYS A 111 2.28 -11.24 -17.66
N ASP A 112 3.07 -10.28 -17.22
CA ASP A 112 4.36 -10.00 -17.85
C ASP A 112 5.53 -9.97 -16.84
N LEU A 113 6.47 -10.88 -17.07
CA LEU A 113 7.70 -10.99 -16.27
C LEU A 113 8.76 -9.94 -16.64
N SER A 114 8.61 -9.24 -17.77
CA SER A 114 9.54 -8.16 -18.17
C SER A 114 9.36 -6.87 -17.35
N LEU A 115 8.29 -6.81 -16.53
CA LEU A 115 7.95 -5.65 -15.73
C LEU A 115 8.56 -5.72 -14.33
N GLU A 116 9.18 -4.63 -13.90
CA GLU A 116 9.61 -4.44 -12.52
C GLU A 116 8.43 -4.16 -11.61
N LEU A 117 8.44 -4.74 -10.41
CA LEU A 117 7.48 -4.42 -9.36
C LEU A 117 7.73 -2.99 -8.85
N GLY A 118 6.88 -2.06 -9.30
CA GLY A 118 6.77 -0.71 -8.77
C GLY A 118 5.69 -0.59 -7.71
N TYR A 119 5.73 0.48 -6.94
CA TYR A 119 4.67 0.84 -5.97
C TYR A 119 4.57 2.35 -5.80
N ILE A 120 3.40 2.80 -5.38
CA ILE A 120 3.10 4.21 -5.12
C ILE A 120 3.24 4.46 -3.62
N VAL A 121 3.98 5.49 -3.23
CA VAL A 121 3.97 6.00 -1.85
C VAL A 121 3.02 7.19 -1.79
N ALA A 122 1.93 7.05 -1.05
CA ALA A 122 0.94 8.11 -0.84
C ALA A 122 1.14 8.75 0.53
N PRO A 123 1.15 10.09 0.64
CA PRO A 123 1.14 10.75 1.93
C PRO A 123 -0.20 10.49 2.64
N PRO A 124 -0.23 10.46 3.99
CA PRO A 124 -1.47 10.35 4.72
C PRO A 124 -2.41 11.50 4.36
N ALA A 125 -3.68 11.21 4.10
CA ALA A 125 -4.66 12.22 3.71
C ALA A 125 -4.77 13.41 4.70
N CYS A 126 -4.41 13.19 5.97
CA CYS A 126 -4.37 14.22 7.02
C CYS A 126 -3.15 15.17 6.91
N ALA A 127 -2.13 14.83 6.12
CA ALA A 127 -0.90 15.63 6.01
C ALA A 127 -0.92 16.58 4.80
N CYS A 128 -1.96 16.56 3.98
CA CYS A 128 -2.02 17.38 2.77
C CYS A 128 -2.84 18.65 3.00
N PRO A 129 -2.22 19.85 3.05
CA PRO A 129 -2.93 21.11 3.29
C PRO A 129 -3.86 21.54 2.15
N ALA A 130 -3.74 20.94 0.97
CA ALA A 130 -4.49 21.28 -0.24
C ALA A 130 -5.48 20.18 -0.66
N LEU A 131 -6.24 19.63 0.29
CA LEU A 131 -7.23 18.60 -0.05
C LEU A 131 -8.52 19.21 -0.58
N PRO A 132 -9.05 18.75 -1.74
CA PRO A 132 -10.40 19.10 -2.18
C PRO A 132 -11.44 18.67 -1.14
N ALA A 133 -12.57 19.41 -1.08
CA ALA A 133 -13.59 19.30 -0.03
C ALA A 133 -14.09 17.87 0.27
N HIS A 134 -14.10 16.98 -0.72
CA HIS A 134 -14.48 15.56 -0.55
C HIS A 134 -13.48 14.76 0.31
N ARG A 135 -12.16 15.08 0.27
CA ARG A 135 -11.15 14.44 1.12
C ARG A 135 -11.21 14.91 2.57
N ALA A 136 -11.64 16.16 2.80
CA ALA A 136 -11.87 16.69 4.14
C ALA A 136 -12.95 15.89 4.90
N ARG A 137 -13.98 15.38 4.20
CA ARG A 137 -15.02 14.52 4.78
C ARG A 137 -14.45 13.20 5.31
N TRP A 138 -13.50 12.59 4.60
CA TRP A 138 -12.85 11.34 5.02
C TRP A 138 -11.92 11.53 6.23
N CYS A 139 -11.22 12.67 6.31
CA CYS A 139 -10.45 13.04 7.50
C CYS A 139 -11.35 13.25 8.72
N ALA A 140 -12.55 13.81 8.54
CA ALA A 140 -13.54 13.92 9.61
C ALA A 140 -14.02 12.56 10.10
N PHE A 141 -14.24 11.61 9.18
CA PHE A 141 -14.61 10.24 9.52
C PHE A 141 -13.50 9.50 10.27
N GLY A 142 -12.25 9.63 9.84
CA GLY A 142 -11.08 9.07 10.56
C GLY A 142 -10.91 9.63 11.96
N ARG A 143 -11.25 10.92 12.18
CA ARG A 143 -11.25 11.54 13.51
C ARG A 143 -12.37 11.01 14.43
N VAL A 144 -13.51 10.64 13.89
CA VAL A 144 -14.60 10.00 14.65
C VAL A 144 -14.15 8.61 15.11
N CYS A 145 -13.49 7.84 14.24
CA CYS A 145 -12.94 6.53 14.60
C CYS A 145 -11.84 6.63 15.67
N CYS A 146 -10.96 7.65 15.61
CA CYS A 146 -9.97 7.91 16.65
C CYS A 146 -10.60 8.36 17.99
N ARG A 147 -11.71 9.11 17.97
CA ARG A 147 -12.41 9.52 19.20
C ARG A 147 -13.15 8.35 19.86
N LEU A 148 -13.74 7.46 19.08
CA LEU A 148 -14.38 6.26 19.61
C LEU A 148 -13.36 5.33 20.28
N ARG A 149 -12.16 5.19 19.71
CA ARG A 149 -11.07 4.42 20.32
C ARG A 149 -10.59 4.99 21.67
N ARG A 150 -10.62 6.31 21.85
CA ARG A 150 -10.24 6.94 23.13
C ARG A 150 -11.30 6.83 24.22
N ARG A 151 -12.58 6.58 23.87
CA ARG A 151 -13.66 6.40 24.86
C ARG A 151 -13.86 4.94 25.28
N ALA A 152 -13.33 3.97 24.55
CA ALA A 152 -13.39 2.55 24.90
C ALA A 152 -12.19 2.06 25.74
N ALA A 153 -11.34 2.97 26.20
CA ALA A 153 -10.14 2.68 27.03
C ALA A 153 -10.26 3.30 28.44
N ILE A 154 -11.49 3.31 29.02
CA ILE A 154 -11.73 3.61 30.45
C ILE A 154 -12.54 2.45 31.03
#